data_8b16a24fb19c63fc80c7e0f64b15a0ac
#
_entry.id   8b16a24fb19c63fc80c7e0f64b15a0ac
#
_cell.length_a   1.000
_cell.length_b   1.000
_cell.length_c   1.000
_cell.angle_alpha   90.00
_cell.angle_beta   90.00
_cell.angle_gamma   90.00
#
_symmetry.space_group_name_H-M   'P 1'
#
loop_
_entity.id
_entity.type
_entity.pdbx_description
1 polymer ?
#
loop_
_entity_poly.entity_id
_entity_poly.type
_entity_poly.pdbx_seq_one_letter_code
_entity_poly.pdbx_strand_id
1 'polypeptide(L)'
;PKCLFAFIPALALVVGMTYINKLPQNESFTVNAVHNATDCTVTITNNGSYDIKSNWQLKVNGKVEGELTGCVVKKSSADTTVLTGTENSAIAKGESITLTLPESTDIDSIQTDSFTYTYKMNPVLFITLLLGVTVAAVAMIIPGVSGSFVMVLLGLYTTVIGAIKSLDFMILIPTAIGVFIGIVFGAKLISALMKRYSLLVYSAIMGLVIGSLYAVFPDGFGFNLETLAGVAALIVGGAIAVLVGKNTEVEQQ
;
A
#
# COMPACT_ATOMS: atom_id res chain seq x y z
N PRO A 1 7.00 -3.44 -36.82
CA PRO A 1 7.94 -2.53 -36.11
C PRO A 1 7.25 -1.54 -35.18
N LYS A 2 6.12 -0.90 -35.60
CA LYS A 2 5.44 0.13 -34.79
C LYS A 2 4.87 -0.38 -33.46
N CYS A 3 4.40 -1.63 -33.40
CA CYS A 3 3.88 -2.24 -32.17
C CYS A 3 4.98 -2.46 -31.13
N LEU A 4 6.20 -2.76 -31.55
CA LEU A 4 7.35 -3.00 -30.67
C LEU A 4 7.73 -1.71 -29.89
N PHE A 5 7.55 -0.55 -30.51
CA PHE A 5 7.78 0.76 -29.86
C PHE A 5 6.84 1.06 -28.70
N ALA A 6 5.64 0.48 -28.66
CA ALA A 6 4.71 0.63 -27.54
C ALA A 6 4.85 -0.51 -26.53
N PHE A 7 5.13 -1.73 -27.01
CA PHE A 7 5.27 -2.93 -26.18
C PHE A 7 6.48 -2.87 -25.25
N ILE A 8 7.68 -2.57 -25.80
CA ILE A 8 8.93 -2.56 -25.02
C ILE A 8 8.91 -1.52 -23.90
N PRO A 9 8.54 -0.24 -24.12
CA PRO A 9 8.47 0.73 -23.04
C PRO A 9 7.42 0.36 -21.98
N ALA A 10 6.29 -0.20 -22.38
CA ALA A 10 5.25 -0.65 -21.43
C ALA A 10 5.77 -1.79 -20.54
N LEU A 11 6.41 -2.79 -21.13
CA LEU A 11 7.05 -3.88 -20.40
C LEU A 11 8.15 -3.35 -19.45
N ALA A 12 9.02 -2.47 -19.94
CA ALA A 12 10.10 -1.88 -19.15
C ALA A 12 9.58 -1.04 -17.97
N LEU A 13 8.45 -0.35 -18.17
CA LEU A 13 7.80 0.43 -17.14
C LEU A 13 7.33 -0.47 -15.98
N VAL A 14 6.64 -1.57 -16.26
CA VAL A 14 6.16 -2.48 -15.19
C VAL A 14 7.31 -3.19 -14.50
N VAL A 15 8.30 -3.67 -15.25
CA VAL A 15 9.51 -4.27 -14.65
C VAL A 15 10.25 -3.26 -13.79
N GLY A 16 10.42 -2.01 -14.26
CA GLY A 16 11.01 -0.92 -13.49
C GLY A 16 10.23 -0.60 -12.21
N MET A 17 8.89 -0.58 -12.29
CA MET A 17 8.02 -0.41 -11.13
C MET A 17 8.19 -1.52 -10.11
N THR A 18 8.37 -2.78 -10.53
CA THR A 18 8.62 -3.91 -9.65
C THR A 18 9.93 -3.72 -8.87
N TYR A 19 10.99 -3.26 -9.54
CA TYR A 19 12.25 -2.95 -8.88
C TYR A 19 12.13 -1.81 -7.88
N ILE A 20 11.42 -0.74 -8.23
CA ILE A 20 11.20 0.41 -7.32
C ILE A 20 10.40 -0.03 -6.08
N ASN A 21 9.41 -0.91 -6.24
CA ASN A 21 8.60 -1.41 -5.12
C ASN A 21 9.40 -2.35 -4.18
N LYS A 22 10.48 -2.96 -4.67
CA LYS A 22 11.44 -3.73 -3.84
C LYS A 22 12.47 -2.86 -3.12
N LEU A 23 12.58 -1.56 -3.46
CA LEU A 23 13.41 -0.63 -2.70
C LEU A 23 12.81 -0.43 -1.31
N PRO A 24 13.64 -0.29 -0.26
CA PRO A 24 13.13 -0.02 1.08
C PRO A 24 12.25 1.25 1.01
N GLN A 25 10.99 1.09 1.36
CA GLN A 25 10.07 2.21 1.52
C GLN A 25 10.63 3.08 2.64
N ASN A 26 10.68 4.39 2.45
CA ASN A 26 11.02 5.30 3.54
C ASN A 26 9.97 5.10 4.64
N GLU A 27 10.37 4.40 5.70
CA GLU A 27 9.53 4.21 6.87
C GLU A 27 9.19 5.59 7.42
N SER A 28 7.91 5.84 7.59
CA SER A 28 7.44 7.11 8.15
C SER A 28 7.63 7.17 9.66
N PHE A 29 8.09 6.09 10.27
CA PHE A 29 8.52 5.98 11.67
C PHE A 29 9.49 4.82 11.84
N THR A 30 10.31 4.86 12.90
CA THR A 30 11.17 3.76 13.33
C THR A 30 10.85 3.39 14.76
N VAL A 31 10.91 2.08 15.06
CA VAL A 31 10.77 1.55 16.42
C VAL A 31 12.07 0.84 16.76
N ASN A 32 12.76 1.34 17.79
CA ASN A 32 13.95 0.73 18.35
C ASN A 32 13.65 0.24 19.76
N ALA A 33 13.92 -1.03 20.04
CA ALA A 33 13.76 -1.60 21.37
C ALA A 33 15.12 -2.06 21.90
N VAL A 34 15.40 -1.77 23.17
CA VAL A 34 16.65 -2.11 23.83
C VAL A 34 16.34 -2.69 25.21
N HIS A 35 16.89 -3.87 25.53
CA HIS A 35 16.86 -4.42 26.86
C HIS A 35 17.89 -3.73 27.76
N ASN A 36 17.43 -3.29 28.90
CA ASN A 36 18.26 -2.86 30.03
C ASN A 36 18.26 -3.94 31.13
N ALA A 37 19.02 -3.74 32.18
CA ALA A 37 19.11 -4.70 33.28
C ALA A 37 17.81 -4.84 34.10
N THR A 38 16.89 -3.91 34.01
CA THR A 38 15.68 -3.81 34.84
C THR A 38 14.41 -3.58 34.03
N ASP A 39 14.53 -3.17 32.77
CA ASP A 39 13.41 -2.80 31.92
C ASP A 39 13.74 -3.00 30.43
N CYS A 40 12.72 -2.83 29.60
CA CYS A 40 12.87 -2.74 28.14
C CYS A 40 12.47 -1.34 27.69
N THR A 41 13.38 -0.64 27.06
CA THR A 41 13.15 0.71 26.53
C THR A 41 12.80 0.63 25.04
N VAL A 42 11.64 1.14 24.65
CA VAL A 42 11.18 1.20 23.27
C VAL A 42 11.09 2.65 22.83
N THR A 43 11.87 3.03 21.84
CA THR A 43 11.87 4.37 21.25
C THR A 43 11.15 4.36 19.91
N ILE A 44 10.11 5.17 19.78
CA ILE A 44 9.39 5.39 18.53
C ILE A 44 9.77 6.76 18.00
N THR A 45 10.36 6.81 16.81
CA THR A 45 10.76 8.04 16.13
C THR A 45 9.87 8.29 14.93
N ASN A 46 9.28 9.48 14.85
CA ASN A 46 8.47 9.90 13.72
C ASN A 46 9.34 10.51 12.61
N ASN A 47 9.68 9.73 11.61
CA ASN A 47 10.41 10.18 10.42
C ASN A 47 9.49 10.71 9.31
N GLY A 48 8.17 10.70 9.55
CA GLY A 48 7.16 11.14 8.61
C GLY A 48 7.07 12.66 8.47
N SER A 49 6.21 13.10 7.57
CA SER A 49 5.95 14.51 7.30
C SER A 49 4.85 15.12 8.18
N TYR A 50 4.16 14.31 8.96
CA TYR A 50 3.00 14.69 9.79
C TYR A 50 3.14 14.12 11.19
N ASP A 51 2.45 14.76 12.15
CA ASP A 51 2.42 14.29 13.54
C ASP A 51 1.66 12.96 13.64
N ILE A 52 2.16 12.03 14.45
CA ILE A 52 1.48 10.77 14.78
C ILE A 52 0.53 11.05 15.93
N LYS A 53 -0.73 10.62 15.81
CA LYS A 53 -1.74 10.74 16.88
C LYS A 53 -1.38 9.82 18.03
N SER A 54 -1.80 10.19 19.25
CA SER A 54 -1.56 9.42 20.48
C SER A 54 -2.21 8.03 20.51
N ASN A 55 -3.11 7.71 19.56
CA ASN A 55 -3.77 6.41 19.44
C ASN A 55 -2.99 5.35 18.67
N TRP A 56 -1.66 5.54 18.49
CA TRP A 56 -0.81 4.52 17.88
C TRP A 56 -0.85 3.20 18.66
N GLN A 57 -0.59 2.09 17.99
CA GLN A 57 -0.65 0.76 18.58
C GLN A 57 0.60 -0.03 18.21
N LEU A 58 1.15 -0.69 19.24
CA LEU A 58 2.19 -1.70 19.11
C LEU A 58 1.62 -3.04 19.52
N LYS A 59 2.01 -4.09 18.83
CA LYS A 59 1.67 -5.47 19.14
C LYS A 59 2.92 -6.19 19.62
N VAL A 60 2.81 -6.88 20.75
CA VAL A 60 3.88 -7.67 21.36
C VAL A 60 3.37 -9.10 21.57
N ASN A 61 4.19 -10.10 21.32
CA ASN A 61 3.83 -11.48 21.63
C ASN A 61 3.88 -11.70 23.15
N GLY A 62 2.94 -12.52 23.61
CA GLY A 62 2.80 -12.83 25.02
C GLY A 62 2.03 -11.78 25.81
N LYS A 63 1.96 -12.01 27.11
CA LYS A 63 1.29 -11.15 28.08
C LYS A 63 2.31 -10.21 28.71
N VAL A 64 2.10 -8.93 28.61
CA VAL A 64 2.91 -7.91 29.25
C VAL A 64 2.31 -7.61 30.62
N GLU A 65 3.04 -7.93 31.69
CA GLU A 65 2.63 -7.70 33.10
C GLU A 65 3.70 -6.85 33.80
N GLY A 66 3.31 -5.74 34.40
CA GLY A 66 4.20 -4.84 35.14
C GLY A 66 3.88 -3.36 34.88
N GLU A 67 4.75 -2.50 35.37
CA GLU A 67 4.62 -1.06 35.19
C GLU A 67 4.95 -0.67 33.74
N LEU A 68 4.09 0.16 33.15
CA LEU A 68 4.22 0.70 31.81
C LEU A 68 4.35 2.22 31.90
N THR A 69 5.33 2.78 31.21
CA THR A 69 5.47 4.24 31.12
C THR A 69 5.30 4.70 29.67
N GLY A 70 4.46 5.70 29.46
CA GLY A 70 4.19 6.28 28.12
C GLY A 70 3.16 5.53 27.28
N CYS A 71 2.73 4.35 27.71
CA CYS A 71 1.71 3.57 27.02
C CYS A 71 0.78 2.84 28.00
N VAL A 72 -0.34 2.32 27.48
CA VAL A 72 -1.31 1.52 28.24
C VAL A 72 -1.69 0.27 27.44
N VAL A 73 -2.11 -0.77 28.16
CA VAL A 73 -2.62 -1.99 27.51
C VAL A 73 -4.01 -1.72 26.97
N LYS A 74 -4.19 -1.81 25.66
CA LYS A 74 -5.50 -1.70 25.01
C LYS A 74 -6.23 -3.04 24.97
N LYS A 75 -5.50 -4.11 24.69
CA LYS A 75 -6.02 -5.48 24.61
C LYS A 75 -4.91 -6.46 24.97
N SER A 76 -5.20 -7.41 25.84
CA SER A 76 -4.28 -8.50 26.18
C SER A 76 -4.97 -9.84 25.94
N SER A 77 -4.26 -10.76 25.32
CA SER A 77 -4.64 -12.16 25.10
C SER A 77 -3.50 -13.06 25.60
N ALA A 78 -3.71 -14.38 25.63
CA ALA A 78 -2.66 -15.32 26.03
C ALA A 78 -1.41 -15.23 25.14
N ASP A 79 -1.62 -14.98 23.83
CA ASP A 79 -0.55 -15.01 22.84
C ASP A 79 -0.05 -13.61 22.44
N THR A 80 -0.82 -12.54 22.69
CA THR A 80 -0.46 -11.21 22.23
C THR A 80 -1.03 -10.11 23.12
N THR A 81 -0.25 -9.05 23.31
CA THR A 81 -0.68 -7.81 23.96
C THR A 81 -0.59 -6.64 22.98
N VAL A 82 -1.65 -5.83 22.91
CA VAL A 82 -1.69 -4.59 22.12
C VAL A 82 -1.56 -3.41 23.08
N LEU A 83 -0.48 -2.67 22.91
CA LEU A 83 -0.19 -1.42 23.63
C LEU A 83 -0.67 -0.24 22.81
N THR A 84 -1.14 0.82 23.46
CA THR A 84 -1.52 2.09 22.83
C THR A 84 -0.95 3.27 23.60
N GLY A 85 -0.75 4.39 22.92
CA GLY A 85 -0.29 5.61 23.55
C GLY A 85 -1.29 6.17 24.55
N THR A 86 -0.80 6.89 25.54
CA THR A 86 -1.59 7.72 26.45
C THR A 86 -2.04 9.01 25.74
N GLU A 87 -2.94 9.79 26.33
CA GLU A 87 -3.46 11.04 25.72
C GLU A 87 -2.36 12.02 25.29
N ASN A 88 -1.22 12.01 25.98
CA ASN A 88 -0.08 12.91 25.72
C ASN A 88 1.05 12.27 24.89
N SER A 89 0.86 11.10 24.33
CA SER A 89 1.89 10.37 23.58
C SER A 89 1.81 10.58 22.06
N ALA A 90 1.25 11.69 21.60
CA ALA A 90 1.37 12.11 20.21
C ALA A 90 2.84 12.44 19.88
N ILE A 91 3.30 12.03 18.69
CA ILE A 91 4.70 12.20 18.29
C ILE A 91 4.75 13.22 17.16
N ALA A 92 5.29 14.40 17.45
CA ALA A 92 5.44 15.43 16.42
C ALA A 92 6.44 15.01 15.35
N LYS A 93 6.34 15.64 14.19
CA LYS A 93 7.27 15.39 13.08
C LYS A 93 8.72 15.57 13.52
N GLY A 94 9.55 14.55 13.30
CA GLY A 94 10.96 14.53 13.63
C GLY A 94 11.26 14.30 15.12
N GLU A 95 10.23 14.11 15.95
CA GLU A 95 10.40 13.82 17.37
C GLU A 95 10.32 12.32 17.67
N SER A 96 10.74 11.97 18.88
CA SER A 96 10.72 10.60 19.39
C SER A 96 10.05 10.56 20.75
N ILE A 97 9.36 9.47 21.03
CA ILE A 97 8.90 9.14 22.38
C ILE A 97 9.59 7.87 22.86
N THR A 98 9.85 7.81 24.16
CA THR A 98 10.43 6.63 24.81
C THR A 98 9.39 6.01 25.72
N LEU A 99 9.20 4.70 25.56
CA LEU A 99 8.31 3.90 26.38
C LEU A 99 9.15 2.97 27.24
N THR A 100 8.72 2.74 28.46
CA THR A 100 9.34 1.72 29.33
C THR A 100 8.38 0.56 29.51
N LEU A 101 8.85 -0.62 29.19
CA LEU A 101 8.14 -1.89 29.31
C LEU A 101 8.87 -2.78 30.34
N PRO A 102 8.18 -3.76 30.95
CA PRO A 102 8.82 -4.73 31.84
C PRO A 102 9.92 -5.52 31.13
N GLU A 103 10.95 -5.93 31.90
CA GLU A 103 12.08 -6.74 31.41
C GLU A 103 11.62 -8.05 30.73
N SER A 104 10.50 -8.61 31.16
CA SER A 104 9.92 -9.83 30.59
C SER A 104 9.34 -9.66 29.18
N THR A 105 9.38 -8.45 28.61
CA THR A 105 8.80 -8.17 27.28
C THR A 105 9.70 -8.74 26.19
N ASP A 106 9.14 -9.57 25.31
CA ASP A 106 9.82 -10.07 24.11
C ASP A 106 9.96 -8.94 23.07
N ILE A 107 11.11 -8.28 23.07
CA ILE A 107 11.36 -7.13 22.17
C ILE A 107 11.47 -7.50 20.70
N ASP A 108 11.93 -8.72 20.39
CA ASP A 108 12.05 -9.18 19.01
C ASP A 108 10.68 -9.41 18.37
N SER A 109 9.64 -9.52 19.21
CA SER A 109 8.26 -9.67 18.78
C SER A 109 7.51 -8.36 18.61
N ILE A 110 8.10 -7.21 18.95
CA ILE A 110 7.42 -5.91 18.86
C ILE A 110 7.13 -5.57 17.39
N GLN A 111 5.86 -5.49 17.09
CA GLN A 111 5.36 -5.15 15.75
C GLN A 111 4.49 -3.90 15.80
N THR A 112 4.56 -3.12 14.75
CA THR A 112 3.67 -1.98 14.55
C THR A 112 2.29 -2.49 14.09
N ASP A 113 1.24 -2.18 14.85
CA ASP A 113 -0.13 -2.58 14.50
C ASP A 113 -0.89 -1.45 13.81
N SER A 114 -0.86 -0.24 14.37
CA SER A 114 -1.58 0.89 13.81
C SER A 114 -0.94 2.22 14.19
N PHE A 115 -0.62 3.03 13.18
CA PHE A 115 -0.18 4.41 13.34
C PHE A 115 -1.08 5.32 12.52
N THR A 116 -1.65 6.33 13.16
CA THR A 116 -2.57 7.28 12.54
C THR A 116 -1.96 8.67 12.58
N TYR A 117 -1.80 9.30 11.42
CA TYR A 117 -1.27 10.65 11.30
C TYR A 117 -2.36 11.70 11.47
N THR A 118 -1.96 12.87 12.00
CA THR A 118 -2.82 14.06 12.04
C THR A 118 -2.51 14.90 10.81
N TYR A 119 -3.39 14.88 9.84
CA TYR A 119 -3.25 15.70 8.64
C TYR A 119 -3.93 17.05 8.86
N LYS A 120 -3.16 18.14 8.76
CA LYS A 120 -3.73 19.50 8.72
C LYS A 120 -3.96 19.86 7.25
N MET A 121 -5.23 19.94 6.85
CA MET A 121 -5.58 20.35 5.50
C MET A 121 -5.07 21.76 5.22
N ASN A 122 -4.30 21.90 4.17
CA ASN A 122 -3.88 23.17 3.61
C ASN A 122 -4.13 23.17 2.09
N PRO A 123 -4.17 24.32 1.42
CA PRO A 123 -4.45 24.39 -0.02
C PRO A 123 -3.49 23.55 -0.87
N VAL A 124 -2.24 23.45 -0.46
CA VAL A 124 -1.23 22.65 -1.18
C VAL A 124 -1.56 21.17 -1.07
N LEU A 125 -1.85 20.67 0.13
CA LEU A 125 -2.24 19.27 0.34
C LEU A 125 -3.53 18.93 -0.42
N PHE A 126 -4.51 19.85 -0.42
CA PHE A 126 -5.77 19.68 -1.17
C PHE A 126 -5.51 19.48 -2.66
N ILE A 127 -4.72 20.37 -3.28
CA ILE A 127 -4.38 20.28 -4.70
C ILE A 127 -3.55 19.03 -5.00
N THR A 128 -2.60 18.70 -4.14
CA THR A 128 -1.75 17.51 -4.29
C THR A 128 -2.57 16.22 -4.22
N LEU A 129 -3.51 16.12 -3.28
CA LEU A 129 -4.44 14.99 -3.19
C LEU A 129 -5.33 14.91 -4.43
N LEU A 130 -5.94 16.04 -4.82
CA LEU A 130 -6.83 16.09 -5.98
C LEU A 130 -6.10 15.63 -7.25
N LEU A 131 -4.96 16.23 -7.57
CA LEU A 131 -4.22 15.92 -8.79
C LEU A 131 -3.53 14.55 -8.72
N GLY A 132 -2.88 14.24 -7.61
CA GLY A 132 -2.14 12.98 -7.46
C GLY A 132 -3.05 11.77 -7.49
N VAL A 133 -4.21 11.84 -6.80
CA VAL A 133 -5.20 10.76 -6.84
C VAL A 133 -5.88 10.68 -8.20
N THR A 134 -6.10 11.81 -8.90
CA THR A 134 -6.58 11.80 -10.29
C THR A 134 -5.62 11.04 -11.20
N VAL A 135 -4.32 11.30 -11.11
CA VAL A 135 -3.29 10.59 -11.90
C VAL A 135 -3.28 9.09 -11.55
N ALA A 136 -3.36 8.75 -10.27
CA ALA A 136 -3.41 7.36 -9.82
C ALA A 136 -4.66 6.63 -10.34
N ALA A 137 -5.82 7.29 -10.34
CA ALA A 137 -7.07 6.74 -10.85
C ALA A 137 -7.05 6.55 -12.37
N VAL A 138 -6.46 7.49 -13.13
CA VAL A 138 -6.22 7.32 -14.58
C VAL A 138 -5.31 6.11 -14.83
N ALA A 139 -4.23 5.98 -14.07
CA ALA A 139 -3.29 4.86 -14.20
C ALA A 139 -3.97 3.50 -13.93
N MET A 140 -4.92 3.44 -12.99
CA MET A 140 -5.67 2.22 -12.66
C MET A 140 -6.55 1.69 -13.80
N ILE A 141 -6.95 2.56 -14.75
CA ILE A 141 -7.74 2.15 -15.92
C ILE A 141 -6.86 1.38 -16.91
N ILE A 142 -5.55 1.59 -16.87
CA ILE A 142 -4.60 0.92 -17.76
C ILE A 142 -4.28 -0.47 -17.18
N PRO A 143 -4.62 -1.57 -17.87
CA PRO A 143 -4.30 -2.92 -17.40
C PRO A 143 -2.79 -3.09 -17.14
N GLY A 144 -2.43 -3.67 -16.01
CA GLY A 144 -1.04 -3.89 -15.62
C GLY A 144 -0.38 -2.73 -14.86
N VAL A 145 -1.08 -1.61 -14.64
CA VAL A 145 -0.60 -0.51 -13.79
C VAL A 145 -1.40 -0.44 -12.50
N SER A 146 -0.71 -0.42 -11.37
CA SER A 146 -1.34 -0.33 -10.06
C SER A 146 -1.49 1.13 -9.63
N GLY A 147 -2.71 1.59 -9.40
CA GLY A 147 -2.99 2.94 -8.90
C GLY A 147 -2.45 3.16 -7.48
N SER A 148 -2.47 2.12 -6.63
CA SER A 148 -1.86 2.19 -5.30
C SER A 148 -0.35 2.41 -5.38
N PHE A 149 0.32 1.77 -6.33
CA PHE A 149 1.74 2.00 -6.59
C PHE A 149 2.01 3.45 -7.01
N VAL A 150 1.19 4.02 -7.89
CA VAL A 150 1.30 5.44 -8.27
C VAL A 150 1.11 6.35 -7.05
N MET A 151 0.15 6.04 -6.17
CA MET A 151 -0.03 6.78 -4.90
C MET A 151 1.19 6.67 -3.99
N VAL A 152 1.85 5.51 -3.93
CA VAL A 152 3.11 5.32 -3.17
C VAL A 152 4.22 6.20 -3.76
N LEU A 153 4.41 6.21 -5.07
CA LEU A 153 5.40 7.06 -5.74
C LEU A 153 5.18 8.56 -5.47
N LEU A 154 3.90 8.97 -5.38
CA LEU A 154 3.52 10.35 -5.08
C LEU A 154 3.53 10.67 -3.57
N GLY A 155 3.84 9.70 -2.71
CA GLY A 155 3.83 9.86 -1.25
C GLY A 155 2.44 10.05 -0.63
N LEU A 156 1.36 9.72 -1.38
CA LEU A 156 -0.02 9.95 -0.96
C LEU A 156 -0.69 8.72 -0.34
N TYR A 157 -0.11 7.53 -0.52
CA TYR A 157 -0.72 6.27 -0.12
C TYR A 157 -1.02 6.21 1.38
N THR A 158 -0.03 6.50 2.21
CA THR A 158 -0.17 6.48 3.68
C THR A 158 -1.17 7.52 4.16
N THR A 159 -1.18 8.71 3.54
CA THR A 159 -2.14 9.80 3.84
C THR A 159 -3.58 9.34 3.57
N VAL A 160 -3.84 8.75 2.40
CA VAL A 160 -5.19 8.30 2.01
C VAL A 160 -5.63 7.10 2.86
N ILE A 161 -4.76 6.10 3.06
CA ILE A 161 -5.09 4.93 3.90
C ILE A 161 -5.30 5.34 5.36
N GLY A 162 -4.48 6.25 5.89
CA GLY A 162 -4.66 6.81 7.23
C GLY A 162 -6.00 7.53 7.39
N ALA A 163 -6.38 8.34 6.40
CA ALA A 163 -7.66 9.05 6.37
C ALA A 163 -8.86 8.09 6.30
N ILE A 164 -8.76 6.98 5.56
CA ILE A 164 -9.80 5.93 5.54
C ILE A 164 -9.95 5.30 6.92
N LYS A 165 -8.85 4.93 7.57
CA LYS A 165 -8.86 4.32 8.92
C LYS A 165 -9.43 5.24 9.98
N SER A 166 -9.15 6.55 9.91
CA SER A 166 -9.62 7.56 10.87
C SER A 166 -10.93 8.24 10.47
N LEU A 167 -11.50 7.91 9.30
CA LEU A 167 -12.67 8.55 8.69
C LEU A 167 -12.50 10.09 8.59
N ASP A 168 -11.30 10.54 8.17
CA ASP A 168 -11.01 11.95 8.02
C ASP A 168 -11.59 12.49 6.71
N PHE A 169 -12.81 13.04 6.80
CA PHE A 169 -13.52 13.57 5.65
C PHE A 169 -12.82 14.75 4.98
N MET A 170 -11.97 15.50 5.70
CA MET A 170 -11.21 16.60 5.11
C MET A 170 -10.25 16.12 4.03
N ILE A 171 -9.70 14.91 4.17
CA ILE A 171 -8.82 14.28 3.19
C ILE A 171 -9.61 13.42 2.22
N LEU A 172 -10.66 12.74 2.69
CA LEU A 172 -11.46 11.83 1.86
C LEU A 172 -12.24 12.56 0.77
N ILE A 173 -12.73 13.78 1.02
CA ILE A 173 -13.48 14.55 0.02
C ILE A 173 -12.62 14.88 -1.22
N PRO A 174 -11.45 15.54 -1.12
CA PRO A 174 -10.61 15.80 -2.28
C PRO A 174 -10.12 14.51 -2.96
N THR A 175 -9.88 13.45 -2.18
CA THR A 175 -9.53 12.13 -2.69
C THR A 175 -10.66 11.56 -3.55
N ALA A 176 -11.91 11.56 -3.06
CA ALA A 176 -13.06 11.06 -3.80
C ALA A 176 -13.32 11.85 -5.08
N ILE A 177 -13.20 13.19 -5.02
CA ILE A 177 -13.31 14.05 -6.20
C ILE A 177 -12.22 13.71 -7.21
N GLY A 178 -10.96 13.54 -6.76
CA GLY A 178 -9.84 13.14 -7.60
C GLY A 178 -10.05 11.79 -8.29
N VAL A 179 -10.55 10.78 -7.55
CA VAL A 179 -10.91 9.47 -8.12
C VAL A 179 -11.97 9.62 -9.19
N PHE A 180 -13.04 10.35 -8.91
CA PHE A 180 -14.14 10.55 -9.86
C PHE A 180 -13.67 11.23 -11.16
N ILE A 181 -12.91 12.32 -11.03
CA ILE A 181 -12.32 13.03 -12.18
C ILE A 181 -11.40 12.08 -12.96
N GLY A 182 -10.54 11.35 -12.25
CA GLY A 182 -9.59 10.40 -12.84
C GLY A 182 -10.26 9.29 -13.64
N ILE A 183 -11.34 8.70 -13.12
CA ILE A 183 -12.11 7.66 -13.81
C ILE A 183 -12.76 8.23 -15.08
N VAL A 184 -13.46 9.36 -14.96
CA VAL A 184 -14.17 9.96 -16.11
C VAL A 184 -13.19 10.42 -17.19
N PHE A 185 -12.12 11.12 -16.80
CA PHE A 185 -11.11 11.60 -17.73
C PHE A 185 -10.32 10.44 -18.34
N GLY A 186 -9.88 9.49 -17.53
CA GLY A 186 -9.13 8.33 -17.97
C GLY A 186 -9.90 7.45 -18.94
N ALA A 187 -11.18 7.19 -18.67
CA ALA A 187 -12.04 6.43 -19.59
C ALA A 187 -12.18 7.14 -20.95
N LYS A 188 -12.38 8.44 -20.94
CA LYS A 188 -12.43 9.24 -22.19
C LYS A 188 -11.09 9.22 -22.94
N LEU A 189 -9.99 9.37 -22.21
CA LEU A 189 -8.64 9.35 -22.77
C LEU A 189 -8.34 8.02 -23.44
N ILE A 190 -8.57 6.89 -22.74
CA ILE A 190 -8.34 5.54 -23.29
C ILE A 190 -9.25 5.28 -24.49
N SER A 191 -10.55 5.65 -24.42
CA SER A 191 -11.47 5.54 -25.57
C SER A 191 -10.98 6.32 -26.78
N ALA A 192 -10.50 7.54 -26.60
CA ALA A 192 -9.98 8.36 -27.69
C ALA A 192 -8.69 7.75 -28.28
N LEU A 193 -7.78 7.25 -27.45
CA LEU A 193 -6.56 6.57 -27.86
C LEU A 193 -6.86 5.28 -28.65
N MET A 194 -7.82 4.48 -28.18
CA MET A 194 -8.24 3.25 -28.86
C MET A 194 -8.87 3.53 -30.23
N LYS A 195 -9.66 4.60 -30.37
CA LYS A 195 -10.23 4.98 -31.67
C LYS A 195 -9.18 5.41 -32.68
N ARG A 196 -8.12 6.09 -32.24
CA ARG A 196 -7.10 6.67 -33.14
C ARG A 196 -5.88 5.78 -33.34
N TYR A 197 -5.48 5.01 -32.32
CA TYR A 197 -4.25 4.24 -32.26
C TYR A 197 -4.45 2.83 -31.70
N SER A 198 -5.54 2.15 -32.08
CA SER A 198 -5.92 0.85 -31.52
C SER A 198 -4.77 -0.15 -31.43
N LEU A 199 -4.02 -0.34 -32.52
CA LEU A 199 -2.92 -1.29 -32.56
C LEU A 199 -1.80 -0.97 -31.55
N LEU A 200 -1.46 0.31 -31.37
CA LEU A 200 -0.44 0.73 -30.40
C LEU A 200 -0.94 0.54 -28.97
N VAL A 201 -2.22 0.87 -28.71
CA VAL A 201 -2.83 0.70 -27.38
C VAL A 201 -2.89 -0.78 -27.01
N TYR A 202 -3.35 -1.66 -27.89
CA TYR A 202 -3.36 -3.10 -27.63
C TYR A 202 -1.95 -3.66 -27.39
N SER A 203 -0.95 -3.23 -28.17
CA SER A 203 0.43 -3.65 -27.97
C SER A 203 0.99 -3.19 -26.62
N ALA A 204 0.66 -1.95 -26.19
CA ALA A 204 1.05 -1.45 -24.88
C ALA A 204 0.38 -2.24 -23.76
N ILE A 205 -0.93 -2.48 -23.85
CA ILE A 205 -1.68 -3.30 -22.87
C ILE A 205 -1.05 -4.69 -22.74
N MET A 206 -0.75 -5.36 -23.86
CA MET A 206 -0.11 -6.67 -23.83
C MET A 206 1.27 -6.64 -23.15
N GLY A 207 2.06 -5.59 -23.39
CA GLY A 207 3.34 -5.40 -22.71
C GLY A 207 3.19 -5.21 -21.19
N LEU A 208 2.20 -4.42 -20.78
CA LEU A 208 1.89 -4.18 -19.37
C LEU A 208 1.40 -5.46 -18.68
N VAL A 209 0.51 -6.22 -19.32
CA VAL A 209 0.00 -7.49 -18.78
C VAL A 209 1.12 -8.53 -18.62
N ILE A 210 1.98 -8.69 -19.62
CA ILE A 210 3.13 -9.61 -19.52
C ILE A 210 4.10 -9.14 -18.45
N GLY A 211 4.35 -7.82 -18.35
CA GLY A 211 5.17 -7.25 -17.29
C GLY A 211 4.59 -7.48 -15.90
N SER A 212 3.27 -7.39 -15.74
CA SER A 212 2.61 -7.64 -14.45
C SER A 212 2.70 -9.11 -14.02
N LEU A 213 2.69 -10.06 -14.97
CA LEU A 213 2.96 -11.47 -14.67
C LEU A 213 4.35 -11.66 -14.06
N TYR A 214 5.36 -10.98 -14.62
CA TYR A 214 6.71 -11.01 -14.05
C TYR A 214 6.74 -10.39 -12.64
N ALA A 215 6.00 -9.31 -12.41
CA ALA A 215 5.94 -8.63 -11.12
C ALA A 215 5.33 -9.47 -9.99
N VAL A 216 4.38 -10.35 -10.33
CA VAL A 216 3.67 -11.23 -9.39
C VAL A 216 4.33 -12.60 -9.26
N PHE A 217 5.38 -12.87 -10.05
CA PHE A 217 6.05 -14.15 -10.02
C PHE A 217 6.69 -14.41 -8.63
N PRO A 218 6.37 -15.53 -7.96
CA PRO A 218 6.83 -15.77 -6.61
C PRO A 218 8.33 -16.00 -6.54
N ASP A 219 8.98 -15.34 -5.57
CA ASP A 219 10.38 -15.61 -5.24
C ASP A 219 10.47 -17.02 -4.62
N GLY A 220 11.32 -17.90 -5.17
CA GLY A 220 11.47 -19.27 -4.66
C GLY A 220 10.57 -20.31 -5.31
N PHE A 221 10.26 -20.14 -6.60
CA PHE A 221 9.53 -21.13 -7.38
C PHE A 221 10.22 -22.52 -7.30
N GLY A 222 9.55 -23.46 -6.67
CA GLY A 222 10.05 -24.84 -6.45
C GLY A 222 8.93 -25.87 -6.58
N PHE A 223 9.30 -27.15 -6.66
CA PHE A 223 8.33 -28.27 -6.70
C PHE A 223 7.76 -28.53 -5.30
N ASN A 224 6.84 -27.69 -4.86
CA ASN A 224 6.10 -27.87 -3.62
C ASN A 224 4.58 -27.82 -3.89
N LEU A 225 3.79 -28.21 -2.91
CA LEU A 225 2.33 -28.31 -3.01
C LEU A 225 1.70 -26.95 -3.37
N GLU A 226 2.27 -25.85 -2.88
CA GLU A 226 1.79 -24.49 -3.16
C GLU A 226 1.96 -24.10 -4.64
N THR A 227 3.10 -24.44 -5.21
CA THR A 227 3.38 -24.22 -6.66
C THR A 227 2.44 -25.06 -7.53
N LEU A 228 2.20 -26.32 -7.15
CA LEU A 228 1.28 -27.20 -7.87
C LEU A 228 -0.15 -26.65 -7.84
N ALA A 229 -0.61 -26.19 -6.67
CA ALA A 229 -1.91 -25.55 -6.49
C ALA A 229 -2.03 -24.25 -7.33
N GLY A 230 -0.98 -23.44 -7.37
CA GLY A 230 -0.91 -22.22 -8.18
C GLY A 230 -1.02 -22.49 -9.67
N VAL A 231 -0.30 -23.49 -10.19
CA VAL A 231 -0.37 -23.92 -11.59
C VAL A 231 -1.77 -24.47 -11.92
N ALA A 232 -2.35 -25.28 -11.05
CA ALA A 232 -3.72 -25.78 -11.23
C ALA A 232 -4.74 -24.63 -11.29
N ALA A 233 -4.63 -23.64 -10.38
CA ALA A 233 -5.48 -22.46 -10.38
C ALA A 233 -5.34 -21.62 -11.67
N LEU A 234 -4.13 -21.50 -12.21
CA LEU A 234 -3.86 -20.79 -13.46
C LEU A 234 -4.51 -21.50 -14.65
N ILE A 235 -4.43 -22.83 -14.72
CA ILE A 235 -5.08 -23.63 -15.78
C ILE A 235 -6.61 -23.49 -15.69
N VAL A 236 -7.19 -23.62 -14.49
CA VAL A 236 -8.63 -23.49 -14.29
C VAL A 236 -9.12 -22.08 -14.64
N GLY A 237 -8.42 -21.04 -14.16
CA GLY A 237 -8.75 -19.64 -14.48
C GLY A 237 -8.66 -19.34 -15.97
N GLY A 238 -7.61 -19.86 -16.66
CA GLY A 238 -7.47 -19.76 -18.11
C GLY A 238 -8.59 -20.46 -18.87
N ALA A 239 -8.97 -21.66 -18.45
CA ALA A 239 -10.09 -22.39 -19.06
C ALA A 239 -11.42 -21.62 -18.90
N ILE A 240 -11.70 -21.09 -17.72
CA ILE A 240 -12.89 -20.25 -17.46
C ILE A 240 -12.89 -19.01 -18.35
N ALA A 241 -11.75 -18.31 -18.47
CA ALA A 241 -11.63 -17.11 -19.30
C ALA A 241 -11.92 -17.40 -20.78
N VAL A 242 -11.42 -18.54 -21.32
CA VAL A 242 -11.68 -18.97 -22.69
C VAL A 242 -13.17 -19.33 -22.90
N LEU A 243 -13.79 -20.01 -21.93
CA LEU A 243 -15.21 -20.39 -22.02
C LEU A 243 -16.10 -19.14 -22.00
N VAL A 244 -15.83 -18.19 -21.13
CA VAL A 244 -16.58 -16.92 -21.05
C VAL A 244 -16.37 -16.10 -22.32
N GLY A 245 -15.14 -16.01 -22.83
CA GLY A 245 -14.83 -15.27 -24.05
C GLY A 245 -15.56 -15.83 -25.29
N LYS A 246 -15.65 -17.16 -25.44
CA LYS A 246 -16.39 -17.79 -26.54
C LYS A 246 -17.90 -17.50 -26.49
N ASN A 247 -18.47 -17.46 -25.30
CA ASN A 247 -19.91 -17.18 -25.18
C ASN A 247 -20.26 -15.73 -25.54
N THR A 248 -19.31 -14.79 -25.34
CA THR A 248 -19.52 -13.37 -25.67
C THR A 248 -19.45 -13.08 -27.18
N GLU A 249 -18.68 -13.89 -27.94
CA GLU A 249 -18.64 -13.76 -29.41
C GLU A 249 -19.93 -14.25 -30.09
N VAL A 250 -20.66 -15.17 -29.46
CA VAL A 250 -21.91 -15.71 -30.01
C VAL A 250 -23.09 -14.73 -29.88
N GLU A 251 -23.06 -13.83 -28.90
CA GLU A 251 -24.11 -12.80 -28.71
C GLU A 251 -23.95 -11.56 -29.64
N GLN A 252 -22.85 -11.43 -30.37
CA GLN A 252 -22.60 -10.29 -31.26
C GLN A 252 -22.81 -10.60 -32.76
N GLN A 253 -23.26 -11.81 -33.11
CA GLN A 253 -23.69 -12.20 -34.44
C GLN A 253 -25.21 -12.25 -34.54
#